data_0bdb80e30e807baf29c3b364e3cb7cd1
#
_entry.id   0bdb80e30e807baf29c3b364e3cb7cd1
#
_cell.length_a   1.000
_cell.length_b   1.000
_cell.length_c   1.000
_cell.angle_alpha   90.00
_cell.angle_beta   90.00
_cell.angle_gamma   90.00
#
_symmetry.space_group_name_H-M   'P 1'
#
loop_
_entity.id
_entity.type
_entity.pdbx_description
1 polymer ?
#
loop_
_entity_poly.entity_id
_entity_poly.type
_entity_poly.pdbx_seq_one_letter_code
_entity_poly.pdbx_strand_id
1 'polypeptide(L)'
;MASKERLRDRPYDEKKTSLEEALTYIRTGDHIFIGSACGEPQYLVHGLVEKAKHLADNEILHVHTLGVAPYAKPVYSDRFRLNAFFVGVNTREAVAEGRADYTPVFLSDLPKLISRGMVPIDVALIQVTPPDEHGFCSLGVSVEITKTAAEKARLVIAQVNRFMPRVLGDSFIHVNDIDVVVEHDEPILEAPQPPRDVVSDRIARYVSELVEDESTLQIGIGSIPDAVLSSLEGKKDLGIHTELLTESVVDLVEAGVITCEKKTLHRGKIIASFAMGTRRLYDFIDNNPMVEFYESDYVNNPLVIAQNRKMVAINQALEVDLTGQVCADSLGYVFYSGLGGQADFVRGARLSEGGRAVTVIPSTAKEGAISRIKSVLSEGAGVVLTRGDVDYVVTEYGVAHLTGKTIKERALALMGIAHPKFRNELLEWAKAHKYVPEEVLPFPEVEYPEELKRYVTLEDGTRLLIRPIKPSDATMKQHLFYALSKDSVAKRYLGPLKSLPWDRVWPYVIVDYQNEMVLVAVVSQDGFESMVGIGSYSKIPGTELAEVALVVRDDWQGKGIGTELLKYLIELAKARGFTGLKAWVLVENTRMMHLFRKCGYTMRYRVEDSVYEVLIDLRQPAETREAAASESL
;
A
#
# COMPACT_ATOMS: atom_id res chain seq x y z
N MET A 1 10.61 -49.06 -37.39
CA MET A 1 11.10 -48.19 -36.33
C MET A 1 10.16 -48.38 -35.16
N ALA A 2 10.58 -49.05 -34.09
CA ALA A 2 9.79 -49.27 -32.92
C ALA A 2 9.43 -47.89 -32.32
N SER A 3 8.13 -47.69 -32.02
CA SER A 3 7.64 -46.54 -31.30
C SER A 3 8.38 -46.47 -29.95
N LYS A 4 9.27 -45.50 -29.74
CA LYS A 4 9.78 -45.21 -28.40
C LYS A 4 8.55 -44.90 -27.54
N GLU A 5 8.24 -45.84 -26.64
CA GLU A 5 7.24 -45.65 -25.60
C GLU A 5 7.50 -44.29 -24.96
N ARG A 6 6.50 -43.41 -24.97
CA ARG A 6 6.67 -42.09 -24.31
C ARG A 6 6.82 -42.35 -22.82
N LEU A 7 7.77 -41.70 -22.17
CA LEU A 7 7.98 -41.82 -20.72
C LEU A 7 6.68 -41.59 -19.94
N ARG A 8 5.83 -40.69 -20.41
CA ARG A 8 4.50 -40.38 -19.84
C ARG A 8 3.54 -41.58 -19.83
N ASP A 9 3.66 -42.52 -20.77
CA ASP A 9 2.74 -43.64 -20.91
C ASP A 9 3.06 -44.79 -19.93
N ARG A 10 4.18 -44.70 -19.17
CA ARG A 10 4.57 -45.70 -18.18
C ARG A 10 3.72 -45.61 -16.91
N PRO A 11 3.50 -46.74 -16.22
CA PRO A 11 2.96 -46.73 -14.86
C PRO A 11 3.81 -45.90 -13.90
N TYR A 12 3.20 -45.33 -12.85
CA TYR A 12 3.88 -44.44 -11.90
C TYR A 12 5.17 -45.03 -11.32
N ASP A 13 5.12 -46.30 -10.91
CA ASP A 13 6.29 -46.98 -10.33
C ASP A 13 7.46 -47.16 -11.31
N GLU A 14 7.18 -47.26 -12.60
CA GLU A 14 8.19 -47.36 -13.65
C GLU A 14 8.80 -45.98 -14.06
N LYS A 15 8.19 -44.87 -13.60
CA LYS A 15 8.72 -43.51 -13.77
C LYS A 15 9.74 -43.15 -12.68
N LYS A 16 9.79 -43.91 -11.59
CA LYS A 16 10.72 -43.69 -10.48
C LYS A 16 12.14 -44.03 -10.90
N THR A 17 13.04 -43.11 -10.65
CA THR A 17 14.44 -43.32 -11.01
C THR A 17 15.39 -42.54 -10.08
N SER A 18 16.69 -42.77 -10.23
CA SER A 18 17.69 -41.99 -9.50
C SER A 18 17.82 -40.56 -10.05
N LEU A 19 18.35 -39.65 -9.24
CA LEU A 19 18.66 -38.29 -9.69
C LEU A 19 19.59 -38.30 -10.92
N GLU A 20 20.64 -39.13 -10.89
CA GLU A 20 21.61 -39.22 -11.97
C GLU A 20 20.96 -39.65 -13.30
N GLU A 21 20.09 -40.64 -13.25
CA GLU A 21 19.37 -41.13 -14.45
C GLU A 21 18.37 -40.06 -14.95
N ALA A 22 17.60 -39.44 -14.05
CA ALA A 22 16.66 -38.38 -14.38
C ALA A 22 17.34 -37.25 -15.17
N LEU A 23 18.53 -36.83 -14.75
CA LEU A 23 19.30 -35.76 -15.40
C LEU A 23 19.82 -36.12 -16.81
N THR A 24 19.93 -37.41 -17.15
CA THR A 24 20.36 -37.83 -18.51
C THR A 24 19.31 -37.55 -19.58
N TYR A 25 18.06 -37.33 -19.21
CA TYR A 25 16.99 -36.97 -20.16
C TYR A 25 17.00 -35.49 -20.58
N ILE A 26 17.73 -34.63 -19.84
CA ILE A 26 17.93 -33.21 -20.19
C ILE A 26 19.00 -33.14 -21.28
N ARG A 27 18.76 -32.30 -22.29
CA ARG A 27 19.66 -32.15 -23.46
C ARG A 27 20.40 -30.83 -23.37
N THR A 28 21.55 -30.77 -24.02
CA THR A 28 22.25 -29.50 -24.29
C THR A 28 21.33 -28.56 -25.07
N GLY A 29 21.28 -27.31 -24.69
CA GLY A 29 20.44 -26.26 -25.28
C GLY A 29 18.96 -26.28 -24.87
N ASP A 30 18.54 -27.20 -23.97
CA ASP A 30 17.16 -27.16 -23.44
C ASP A 30 16.91 -25.90 -22.58
N HIS A 31 15.69 -25.36 -22.66
CA HIS A 31 15.15 -24.35 -21.76
C HIS A 31 14.56 -25.05 -20.53
N ILE A 32 15.18 -24.84 -19.37
CA ILE A 32 14.86 -25.56 -18.13
C ILE A 32 14.12 -24.64 -17.18
N PHE A 33 12.83 -24.84 -17.00
CA PHE A 33 12.06 -24.20 -15.95
C PHE A 33 12.34 -24.85 -14.60
N ILE A 34 12.56 -24.04 -13.59
CA ILE A 34 12.70 -24.48 -12.20
C ILE A 34 11.52 -23.92 -11.38
N GLY A 35 10.80 -24.77 -10.65
CA GLY A 35 9.74 -24.38 -9.74
C GLY A 35 10.18 -23.26 -8.81
N SER A 36 9.27 -22.34 -8.48
CA SER A 36 9.60 -21.03 -7.92
C SER A 36 9.51 -20.97 -6.40
N ALA A 37 10.12 -19.95 -5.82
CA ALA A 37 10.03 -19.56 -4.42
C ALA A 37 10.33 -20.72 -3.46
N CYS A 38 9.44 -20.98 -2.49
CA CYS A 38 9.61 -22.09 -1.55
C CYS A 38 9.32 -23.47 -2.17
N GLY A 39 8.69 -23.52 -3.36
CA GLY A 39 8.45 -24.74 -4.13
C GLY A 39 9.63 -25.20 -4.99
N GLU A 40 10.76 -24.52 -4.96
CA GLU A 40 11.96 -24.87 -5.72
C GLU A 40 12.47 -26.27 -5.34
N PRO A 41 12.66 -27.21 -6.31
CA PRO A 41 13.12 -28.58 -6.03
C PRO A 41 14.64 -28.59 -5.79
N GLN A 42 15.07 -28.36 -4.55
CA GLN A 42 16.48 -28.16 -4.19
C GLN A 42 17.36 -29.35 -4.58
N TYR A 43 16.89 -30.58 -4.35
CA TYR A 43 17.64 -31.77 -4.68
C TYR A 43 17.89 -31.90 -6.19
N LEU A 44 16.90 -31.60 -7.02
CA LEU A 44 17.05 -31.58 -8.48
C LEU A 44 18.00 -30.46 -8.93
N VAL A 45 17.89 -29.28 -8.33
CA VAL A 45 18.73 -28.11 -8.66
C VAL A 45 20.20 -28.37 -8.32
N HIS A 46 20.48 -28.93 -7.15
CA HIS A 46 21.86 -29.32 -6.78
C HIS A 46 22.42 -30.40 -7.73
N GLY A 47 21.61 -31.41 -8.02
CA GLY A 47 22.01 -32.46 -8.97
C GLY A 47 22.27 -31.91 -10.37
N LEU A 48 21.43 -31.02 -10.87
CA LEU A 48 21.59 -30.38 -12.18
C LEU A 48 22.98 -29.71 -12.32
N VAL A 49 23.42 -28.99 -11.31
CA VAL A 49 24.68 -28.26 -11.33
C VAL A 49 25.87 -29.20 -11.11
N GLU A 50 25.77 -30.15 -10.16
CA GLU A 50 26.91 -30.99 -9.76
C GLU A 50 27.13 -32.20 -10.66
N LYS A 51 26.03 -32.85 -11.10
CA LYS A 51 26.08 -34.16 -11.76
C LYS A 51 25.86 -34.11 -13.28
N ALA A 52 25.06 -33.16 -13.80
CA ALA A 52 24.74 -33.10 -15.23
C ALA A 52 25.86 -32.43 -16.05
N LYS A 53 27.06 -32.99 -16.02
CA LYS A 53 28.27 -32.45 -16.67
C LYS A 53 28.23 -32.43 -18.20
N HIS A 54 27.29 -33.13 -18.81
CA HIS A 54 27.09 -33.19 -20.26
C HIS A 54 26.32 -31.98 -20.81
N LEU A 55 25.75 -31.15 -19.92
CA LEU A 55 24.95 -29.98 -20.32
C LEU A 55 25.86 -28.82 -20.73
N ALA A 56 25.42 -28.08 -21.75
CA ALA A 56 26.01 -26.84 -22.24
C ALA A 56 24.93 -26.01 -22.92
N ASP A 57 25.07 -24.69 -22.89
CA ASP A 57 24.16 -23.71 -23.53
C ASP A 57 22.68 -23.86 -23.08
N ASN A 58 22.45 -24.34 -21.87
CA ASN A 58 21.09 -24.46 -21.33
C ASN A 58 20.63 -23.14 -20.71
N GLU A 59 19.39 -22.74 -20.99
CA GLU A 59 18.77 -21.58 -20.37
C GLU A 59 17.96 -22.01 -19.14
N ILE A 60 18.21 -21.40 -17.98
CA ILE A 60 17.45 -21.59 -16.76
C ILE A 60 16.38 -20.51 -16.68
N LEU A 61 15.14 -20.91 -16.45
CA LEU A 61 13.95 -20.04 -16.36
C LEU A 61 13.30 -20.20 -14.99
N HIS A 62 13.04 -19.11 -14.28
CA HIS A 62 12.24 -19.11 -13.06
C HIS A 62 11.61 -17.73 -12.79
N VAL A 63 10.54 -17.70 -11.98
CA VAL A 63 9.98 -16.43 -11.50
C VAL A 63 10.87 -15.88 -10.39
N HIS A 64 10.97 -16.57 -9.29
CA HIS A 64 11.74 -16.12 -8.13
C HIS A 64 12.41 -17.34 -7.48
N THR A 65 13.68 -17.22 -7.11
CA THR A 65 14.37 -18.27 -6.35
C THR A 65 14.72 -17.80 -4.95
N LEU A 66 14.46 -18.65 -3.97
CA LEU A 66 14.95 -18.53 -2.59
C LEU A 66 16.13 -19.44 -2.31
N GLY A 67 16.35 -20.44 -3.15
CA GLY A 67 17.50 -21.34 -3.09
C GLY A 67 18.82 -20.65 -3.40
N VAL A 68 19.88 -21.42 -3.39
CA VAL A 68 21.26 -20.88 -3.53
C VAL A 68 21.57 -20.40 -4.96
N ALA A 69 20.72 -20.71 -5.95
CA ALA A 69 20.92 -20.42 -7.37
C ALA A 69 22.34 -20.72 -7.87
N PRO A 70 22.86 -21.94 -7.69
CA PRO A 70 24.26 -22.26 -7.99
C PRO A 70 24.60 -22.10 -9.46
N TYR A 71 23.61 -22.27 -10.36
CA TYR A 71 23.73 -22.11 -11.80
C TYR A 71 24.04 -20.66 -12.24
N ALA A 72 23.76 -19.67 -11.40
CA ALA A 72 24.07 -18.26 -11.67
C ALA A 72 25.52 -17.87 -11.36
N LYS A 73 26.33 -18.80 -10.80
CA LYS A 73 27.75 -18.54 -10.49
C LYS A 73 28.63 -18.53 -11.76
N PRO A 74 29.68 -17.69 -11.80
CA PRO A 74 30.54 -17.58 -12.97
C PRO A 74 31.16 -18.91 -13.45
N VAL A 75 31.41 -19.85 -12.53
CA VAL A 75 32.04 -21.15 -12.84
C VAL A 75 31.15 -22.05 -13.72
N TYR A 76 29.86 -21.74 -13.85
CA TYR A 76 28.90 -22.52 -14.64
C TYR A 76 28.38 -21.77 -15.87
N SER A 77 28.96 -20.64 -16.22
CA SER A 77 28.50 -19.79 -17.34
C SER A 77 28.63 -20.43 -18.73
N ASP A 78 29.45 -21.46 -18.88
CA ASP A 78 29.56 -22.29 -20.08
C ASP A 78 28.42 -23.30 -20.22
N ARG A 79 27.73 -23.58 -19.13
CA ARG A 79 26.67 -24.59 -19.05
C ARG A 79 25.27 -23.98 -18.96
N PHE A 80 25.14 -22.93 -18.17
CA PHE A 80 23.86 -22.33 -17.84
C PHE A 80 23.86 -20.83 -18.05
N ARG A 81 22.82 -20.35 -18.68
CA ARG A 81 22.44 -18.95 -18.73
C ARG A 81 21.11 -18.77 -17.99
N LEU A 82 21.06 -17.86 -17.04
CA LEU A 82 19.84 -17.56 -16.31
C LEU A 82 19.03 -16.49 -17.03
N ASN A 83 17.73 -16.71 -17.16
CA ASN A 83 16.75 -15.68 -17.54
C ASN A 83 15.66 -15.65 -16.44
N ALA A 84 15.67 -14.60 -15.63
CA ALA A 84 14.75 -14.42 -14.52
C ALA A 84 13.53 -13.57 -14.96
N PHE A 85 12.33 -13.94 -14.53
CA PHE A 85 11.13 -13.12 -14.67
C PHE A 85 10.92 -12.18 -13.47
N PHE A 86 11.66 -12.45 -12.38
CA PHE A 86 11.74 -11.61 -11.20
C PHE A 86 13.16 -11.73 -10.61
N VAL A 87 13.85 -10.59 -10.46
CA VAL A 87 15.24 -10.57 -9.99
C VAL A 87 15.26 -10.68 -8.45
N GLY A 88 15.68 -11.82 -7.93
CA GLY A 88 15.82 -12.07 -6.50
C GLY A 88 17.19 -11.69 -5.94
N VAL A 89 17.33 -11.72 -4.62
CA VAL A 89 18.60 -11.42 -3.92
C VAL A 89 19.74 -12.29 -4.45
N ASN A 90 19.47 -13.57 -4.74
CA ASN A 90 20.45 -14.56 -5.17
C ASN A 90 20.90 -14.41 -6.63
N THR A 91 20.21 -13.58 -7.41
CA THR A 91 20.44 -13.41 -8.85
C THR A 91 20.82 -11.99 -9.26
N ARG A 92 20.64 -11.00 -8.36
CA ARG A 92 20.94 -9.57 -8.63
C ARG A 92 22.34 -9.32 -9.14
N GLU A 93 23.33 -9.94 -8.53
CA GLU A 93 24.73 -9.79 -8.91
C GLU A 93 24.94 -10.29 -10.36
N ALA A 94 24.42 -11.47 -10.68
CA ALA A 94 24.53 -12.04 -12.01
C ALA A 94 23.87 -11.17 -13.10
N VAL A 95 22.70 -10.59 -12.79
CA VAL A 95 22.01 -9.66 -13.71
C VAL A 95 22.79 -8.34 -13.83
N ALA A 96 23.26 -7.78 -12.73
CA ALA A 96 24.02 -6.52 -12.72
C ALA A 96 25.36 -6.63 -13.49
N GLU A 97 25.96 -7.82 -13.52
CA GLU A 97 27.20 -8.11 -14.25
C GLU A 97 26.96 -8.59 -15.71
N GLY A 98 25.69 -8.67 -16.15
CA GLY A 98 25.35 -9.14 -17.50
C GLY A 98 25.55 -10.64 -17.74
N ARG A 99 25.69 -11.44 -16.68
CA ARG A 99 25.79 -12.92 -16.73
C ARG A 99 24.45 -13.61 -16.73
N ALA A 100 23.40 -12.89 -16.37
CA ALA A 100 22.01 -13.34 -16.39
C ALA A 100 21.14 -12.31 -17.07
N ASP A 101 20.06 -12.77 -17.68
CA ASP A 101 19.05 -11.92 -18.30
C ASP A 101 17.86 -11.69 -17.35
N TYR A 102 17.15 -10.60 -17.60
CA TYR A 102 15.86 -10.31 -16.99
C TYR A 102 14.83 -10.03 -18.07
N THR A 103 13.76 -10.80 -18.07
CA THR A 103 12.62 -10.59 -18.96
C THR A 103 11.51 -9.86 -18.19
N PRO A 104 11.29 -8.55 -18.42
CA PRO A 104 10.22 -7.81 -17.77
C PRO A 104 8.86 -8.27 -18.31
N VAL A 105 8.01 -8.79 -17.44
CA VAL A 105 6.69 -9.32 -17.77
C VAL A 105 5.75 -9.17 -16.57
N PHE A 106 4.46 -8.91 -16.83
CA PHE A 106 3.44 -9.03 -15.80
C PHE A 106 3.21 -10.51 -15.49
N LEU A 107 3.09 -10.84 -14.22
CA LEU A 107 2.94 -12.24 -13.82
C LEU A 107 1.63 -12.85 -14.36
N SER A 108 0.58 -12.05 -14.55
CA SER A 108 -0.67 -12.46 -15.20
C SER A 108 -0.54 -12.88 -16.67
N ASP A 109 0.52 -12.42 -17.35
CA ASP A 109 0.72 -12.74 -18.79
C ASP A 109 1.62 -13.95 -19.00
N LEU A 110 2.45 -14.31 -18.01
CA LEU A 110 3.49 -15.32 -18.19
C LEU A 110 2.94 -16.71 -18.56
N PRO A 111 1.86 -17.25 -17.93
CA PRO A 111 1.25 -18.51 -18.37
C PRO A 111 0.79 -18.47 -19.83
N LYS A 112 0.29 -17.33 -20.32
CA LYS A 112 -0.14 -17.17 -21.72
C LYS A 112 1.04 -17.14 -22.69
N LEU A 113 2.15 -16.51 -22.32
CA LEU A 113 3.37 -16.49 -23.12
C LEU A 113 3.98 -17.88 -23.27
N ILE A 114 4.01 -18.66 -22.17
CA ILE A 114 4.44 -20.07 -22.16
C ILE A 114 3.49 -20.91 -23.04
N SER A 115 2.18 -20.80 -22.83
CA SER A 115 1.18 -21.55 -23.59
C SER A 115 1.22 -21.29 -25.09
N ARG A 116 1.65 -20.08 -25.51
CA ARG A 116 1.81 -19.70 -26.92
C ARG A 116 3.19 -20.04 -27.49
N GLY A 117 4.10 -20.59 -26.67
CA GLY A 117 5.47 -20.91 -27.08
C GLY A 117 6.36 -19.68 -27.29
N MET A 118 5.96 -18.49 -26.82
CA MET A 118 6.79 -17.28 -26.86
C MET A 118 7.89 -17.33 -25.79
N VAL A 119 7.63 -18.02 -24.70
CA VAL A 119 8.60 -18.45 -23.68
C VAL A 119 8.66 -19.97 -23.78
N PRO A 120 9.66 -20.53 -24.47
CA PRO A 120 9.77 -21.98 -24.63
C PRO A 120 10.20 -22.64 -23.32
N ILE A 121 9.62 -23.81 -23.02
CA ILE A 121 10.02 -24.66 -21.90
C ILE A 121 10.18 -26.08 -22.43
N ASP A 122 11.41 -26.57 -22.45
CA ASP A 122 11.72 -27.94 -22.87
C ASP A 122 11.63 -28.89 -21.69
N VAL A 123 12.10 -28.47 -20.52
CA VAL A 123 12.16 -29.24 -19.29
C VAL A 123 11.54 -28.46 -18.14
N ALA A 124 10.67 -29.08 -17.38
CA ALA A 124 10.16 -28.54 -16.10
C ALA A 124 10.68 -29.38 -14.93
N LEU A 125 11.46 -28.73 -14.06
CA LEU A 125 11.87 -29.29 -12.75
C LEU A 125 10.90 -28.79 -11.70
N ILE A 126 10.04 -29.66 -11.20
CA ILE A 126 8.99 -29.29 -10.23
C ILE A 126 9.10 -30.09 -8.95
N GLN A 127 8.50 -29.59 -7.88
CA GLN A 127 8.35 -30.31 -6.62
C GLN A 127 6.87 -30.52 -6.31
N VAL A 128 6.49 -31.74 -5.92
CA VAL A 128 5.08 -32.11 -5.74
C VAL A 128 4.91 -33.03 -4.52
N THR A 129 3.66 -33.13 -4.03
CA THR A 129 3.28 -34.16 -3.06
C THR A 129 3.36 -35.58 -3.66
N PRO A 130 3.43 -36.63 -2.85
CA PRO A 130 3.07 -37.98 -3.33
C PRO A 130 1.69 -37.98 -3.98
N PRO A 131 1.45 -38.86 -4.99
CA PRO A 131 0.13 -38.96 -5.61
C PRO A 131 -0.92 -39.51 -4.62
N ASP A 132 -2.15 -39.01 -4.74
CA ASP A 132 -3.30 -39.55 -4.04
C ASP A 132 -3.81 -40.86 -4.71
N GLU A 133 -4.88 -41.44 -4.18
CA GLU A 133 -5.49 -42.65 -4.70
C GLU A 133 -6.00 -42.54 -6.13
N HIS A 134 -6.18 -41.34 -6.63
CA HIS A 134 -6.60 -41.05 -8.01
C HIS A 134 -5.43 -40.65 -8.92
N GLY A 135 -4.20 -40.64 -8.42
CA GLY A 135 -3.00 -40.31 -9.19
C GLY A 135 -2.70 -38.80 -9.28
N PHE A 136 -3.32 -37.97 -8.45
CA PHE A 136 -3.05 -36.51 -8.44
C PHE A 136 -2.00 -36.16 -7.39
N CYS A 137 -0.99 -35.40 -7.82
CA CYS A 137 0.00 -34.74 -6.98
C CYS A 137 -0.34 -33.26 -6.86
N SER A 138 -0.24 -32.68 -5.67
CA SER A 138 -0.34 -31.24 -5.51
C SER A 138 0.99 -30.57 -5.80
N LEU A 139 0.97 -29.44 -6.51
CA LEU A 139 2.12 -28.54 -6.69
C LEU A 139 2.47 -27.79 -5.39
N GLY A 140 1.63 -27.92 -4.35
CA GLY A 140 1.88 -27.40 -3.02
C GLY A 140 1.96 -25.89 -2.97
N VAL A 141 3.11 -25.40 -2.47
CA VAL A 141 3.31 -23.97 -2.16
C VAL A 141 3.53 -23.08 -3.38
N SER A 142 3.64 -23.61 -4.61
CA SER A 142 4.02 -22.81 -5.80
C SER A 142 3.26 -23.30 -7.03
N VAL A 143 2.18 -22.60 -7.38
CA VAL A 143 1.29 -22.94 -8.52
C VAL A 143 1.42 -21.93 -9.66
N GLU A 144 1.68 -20.69 -9.37
CA GLU A 144 1.64 -19.45 -10.17
C GLU A 144 1.83 -19.60 -11.70
N ILE A 145 2.92 -20.22 -12.13
CA ILE A 145 3.21 -20.58 -13.53
C ILE A 145 3.68 -22.04 -13.63
N THR A 146 3.92 -22.69 -12.49
CA THR A 146 4.51 -24.03 -12.41
C THR A 146 3.64 -25.07 -13.11
N LYS A 147 2.31 -24.95 -13.00
CA LYS A 147 1.36 -25.83 -13.68
C LYS A 147 1.46 -25.71 -15.20
N THR A 148 1.33 -24.50 -15.74
CA THR A 148 1.46 -24.24 -17.19
C THR A 148 2.84 -24.66 -17.70
N ALA A 149 3.92 -24.40 -16.94
CA ALA A 149 5.26 -24.83 -17.30
C ALA A 149 5.36 -26.36 -17.44
N ALA A 150 4.82 -27.10 -16.48
CA ALA A 150 4.78 -28.57 -16.51
C ALA A 150 3.91 -29.09 -17.67
N GLU A 151 2.74 -28.50 -17.91
CA GLU A 151 1.84 -28.92 -19.00
C GLU A 151 2.45 -28.70 -20.40
N LYS A 152 3.26 -27.66 -20.58
CA LYS A 152 3.85 -27.31 -21.89
C LYS A 152 5.23 -27.90 -22.11
N ALA A 153 5.94 -28.28 -21.07
CA ALA A 153 7.25 -28.90 -21.18
C ALA A 153 7.21 -30.22 -21.96
N ARG A 154 8.26 -30.45 -22.75
CA ARG A 154 8.52 -31.74 -23.39
C ARG A 154 8.85 -32.84 -22.38
N LEU A 155 9.48 -32.47 -21.27
CA LEU A 155 9.96 -33.36 -20.21
C LEU A 155 9.62 -32.75 -18.84
N VAL A 156 8.89 -33.47 -18.02
CA VAL A 156 8.59 -33.10 -16.64
C VAL A 156 9.32 -34.04 -15.69
N ILE A 157 10.24 -33.50 -14.91
CA ILE A 157 10.95 -34.21 -13.85
C ILE A 157 10.41 -33.71 -12.52
N ALA A 158 9.71 -34.56 -11.76
CA ALA A 158 9.13 -34.19 -10.50
C ALA A 158 9.92 -34.78 -9.30
N GLN A 159 10.34 -33.90 -8.41
CA GLN A 159 10.77 -34.27 -7.06
C GLN A 159 9.51 -34.54 -6.22
N VAL A 160 9.26 -35.78 -5.86
CA VAL A 160 8.15 -36.16 -4.98
C VAL A 160 8.62 -36.07 -3.55
N ASN A 161 8.00 -35.17 -2.77
CA ASN A 161 8.40 -34.83 -1.40
C ASN A 161 7.21 -34.86 -0.45
N ARG A 162 7.28 -35.70 0.61
CA ARG A 162 6.23 -35.81 1.62
C ARG A 162 6.08 -34.61 2.54
N PHE A 163 7.05 -33.69 2.54
CA PHE A 163 6.96 -32.43 3.28
C PHE A 163 6.23 -31.32 2.52
N MET A 164 5.95 -31.53 1.22
CA MET A 164 5.15 -30.59 0.44
C MET A 164 3.69 -30.63 0.92
N PRO A 165 3.06 -29.48 1.31
CA PRO A 165 1.66 -29.47 1.71
C PRO A 165 0.75 -29.72 0.50
N ARG A 166 -0.34 -30.43 0.73
CA ARG A 166 -1.37 -30.65 -0.29
C ARG A 166 -2.32 -29.46 -0.32
N VAL A 167 -2.10 -28.51 -1.21
CA VAL A 167 -2.93 -27.33 -1.37
C VAL A 167 -4.06 -27.60 -2.35
N LEU A 168 -5.25 -27.05 -2.08
CA LEU A 168 -6.45 -27.24 -2.88
C LEU A 168 -6.58 -26.16 -3.97
N GLY A 169 -7.61 -26.25 -4.79
CA GLY A 169 -7.84 -25.36 -5.93
C GLY A 169 -7.37 -26.00 -7.25
N ASP A 170 -6.84 -25.18 -8.16
CA ASP A 170 -6.29 -25.65 -9.45
C ASP A 170 -4.77 -25.92 -9.35
N SER A 171 -4.37 -26.63 -8.31
CA SER A 171 -2.99 -26.87 -7.88
C SER A 171 -2.47 -28.29 -8.15
N PHE A 172 -3.21 -29.07 -8.93
CA PHE A 172 -2.90 -30.50 -9.12
C PHE A 172 -2.34 -30.80 -10.50
N ILE A 173 -1.41 -31.77 -10.53
CA ILE A 173 -0.91 -32.41 -11.74
C ILE A 173 -1.12 -33.92 -11.60
N HIS A 174 -1.59 -34.59 -12.67
CA HIS A 174 -1.76 -36.02 -12.64
C HIS A 174 -0.45 -36.74 -12.97
N VAL A 175 -0.20 -37.91 -12.38
CA VAL A 175 1.03 -38.71 -12.63
C VAL A 175 1.26 -39.03 -14.11
N ASN A 176 0.20 -39.07 -14.93
CA ASN A 176 0.33 -39.26 -16.37
C ASN A 176 0.98 -38.06 -17.10
N ASP A 177 0.98 -36.88 -16.48
CA ASP A 177 1.60 -35.67 -17.03
C ASP A 177 3.04 -35.44 -16.52
N ILE A 178 3.53 -36.35 -15.66
CA ILE A 178 4.90 -36.42 -15.17
C ILE A 178 5.65 -37.51 -15.97
N ASP A 179 6.81 -37.16 -16.51
CA ASP A 179 7.63 -38.10 -17.30
C ASP A 179 8.58 -38.92 -16.41
N VAL A 180 9.18 -38.27 -15.42
CA VAL A 180 10.22 -38.85 -14.54
C VAL A 180 9.97 -38.44 -13.10
N VAL A 181 10.06 -39.39 -12.18
CA VAL A 181 9.85 -39.21 -10.75
C VAL A 181 11.15 -39.48 -10.00
N VAL A 182 11.56 -38.48 -9.19
CA VAL A 182 12.66 -38.62 -8.22
C VAL A 182 12.07 -38.47 -6.82
N GLU A 183 11.98 -39.57 -6.09
CA GLU A 183 11.50 -39.53 -4.69
C GLU A 183 12.62 -39.01 -3.80
N HIS A 184 12.41 -37.86 -3.19
CA HIS A 184 13.36 -37.28 -2.24
C HIS A 184 12.61 -36.39 -1.24
N ASP A 185 12.69 -36.76 0.03
CA ASP A 185 12.08 -36.03 1.13
C ASP A 185 13.09 -35.04 1.71
N GLU A 186 12.74 -33.75 1.66
CA GLU A 186 13.50 -32.69 2.31
C GLU A 186 12.56 -31.59 2.82
N PRO A 187 12.92 -30.86 3.88
CA PRO A 187 12.13 -29.72 4.33
C PRO A 187 11.92 -28.71 3.19
N ILE A 188 10.70 -28.18 3.08
CA ILE A 188 10.39 -27.09 2.15
C ILE A 188 11.18 -25.84 2.58
N LEU A 189 11.66 -25.04 1.62
CA LEU A 189 12.34 -23.79 1.91
C LEU A 189 11.45 -22.87 2.75
N GLU A 190 12.04 -22.23 3.75
CA GLU A 190 11.34 -21.30 4.61
C GLU A 190 11.78 -19.85 4.33
N ALA A 191 10.84 -18.93 4.40
CA ALA A 191 11.03 -17.50 4.27
C ALA A 191 10.44 -16.80 5.51
N PRO A 192 11.20 -16.73 6.62
CA PRO A 192 10.72 -16.07 7.83
C PRO A 192 10.52 -14.57 7.60
N GLN A 193 9.53 -14.01 8.28
CA GLN A 193 9.22 -12.59 8.19
C GLN A 193 10.38 -11.74 8.74
N PRO A 194 10.74 -10.63 8.06
CA PRO A 194 11.74 -9.71 8.58
C PRO A 194 11.22 -9.00 9.84
N PRO A 195 12.08 -8.57 10.77
CA PRO A 195 11.68 -7.85 11.95
C PRO A 195 11.00 -6.52 11.58
N ARG A 196 9.96 -6.15 12.33
CA ARG A 196 9.27 -4.87 12.19
C ARG A 196 10.11 -3.73 12.74
N ASP A 197 9.89 -2.54 12.20
CA ASP A 197 10.53 -1.30 12.65
C ASP A 197 9.49 -0.17 12.82
N VAL A 198 9.89 0.94 13.44
CA VAL A 198 9.02 2.08 13.74
C VAL A 198 8.43 2.72 12.46
N VAL A 199 9.17 2.70 11.35
CA VAL A 199 8.71 3.25 10.07
C VAL A 199 7.58 2.38 9.51
N SER A 200 7.78 1.06 9.52
CA SER A 200 6.77 0.08 9.10
C SER A 200 5.48 0.20 9.93
N ASP A 201 5.60 0.35 11.26
CA ASP A 201 4.44 0.49 12.16
C ASP A 201 3.67 1.80 11.92
N ARG A 202 4.38 2.91 11.64
CA ARG A 202 3.73 4.19 11.29
C ARG A 202 2.97 4.09 9.96
N ILE A 203 3.58 3.50 8.94
CA ILE A 203 2.94 3.28 7.63
C ILE A 203 1.71 2.38 7.80
N ALA A 204 1.84 1.28 8.56
CA ALA A 204 0.76 0.35 8.82
C ALA A 204 -0.48 1.01 9.45
N ARG A 205 -0.28 1.93 10.38
CA ARG A 205 -1.38 2.71 10.99
C ARG A 205 -2.15 3.49 9.94
N TYR A 206 -1.48 4.19 9.03
CA TYR A 206 -2.15 4.92 7.95
C TYR A 206 -2.88 4.00 6.97
N VAL A 207 -2.27 2.87 6.62
CA VAL A 207 -2.90 1.89 5.73
C VAL A 207 -4.14 1.27 6.39
N SER A 208 -4.11 0.99 7.69
CA SER A 208 -5.27 0.43 8.41
C SER A 208 -6.50 1.35 8.39
N GLU A 209 -6.30 2.68 8.31
CA GLU A 209 -7.40 3.65 8.13
C GLU A 209 -8.05 3.55 6.74
N LEU A 210 -7.32 3.06 5.73
CA LEU A 210 -7.81 2.87 4.36
C LEU A 210 -8.50 1.52 4.15
N VAL A 211 -8.34 0.57 5.08
CA VAL A 211 -9.01 -0.73 5.04
C VAL A 211 -10.33 -0.63 5.82
N GLU A 212 -11.42 -0.98 5.18
CA GLU A 212 -12.75 -1.05 5.81
C GLU A 212 -13.06 -2.49 6.24
N ASP A 213 -14.04 -2.66 7.14
CA ASP A 213 -14.60 -3.99 7.39
C ASP A 213 -15.14 -4.58 6.08
N GLU A 214 -15.06 -5.91 5.94
CA GLU A 214 -15.48 -6.67 4.75
C GLU A 214 -14.59 -6.42 3.51
N SER A 215 -13.45 -5.71 3.63
CA SER A 215 -12.51 -5.53 2.52
C SER A 215 -11.85 -6.85 2.13
N THR A 216 -11.60 -7.03 0.82
CA THR A 216 -10.75 -8.12 0.31
C THR A 216 -9.34 -7.59 0.06
N LEU A 217 -8.33 -8.25 0.59
CA LEU A 217 -6.95 -7.76 0.60
C LEU A 217 -6.05 -8.54 -0.39
N GLN A 218 -5.20 -7.82 -1.07
CA GLN A 218 -3.93 -8.29 -1.62
C GLN A 218 -2.81 -7.61 -0.87
N ILE A 219 -1.82 -8.38 -0.45
CA ILE A 219 -0.69 -7.87 0.29
C ILE A 219 0.58 -8.63 -0.10
N GLY A 220 1.70 -7.91 -0.20
CA GLY A 220 3.02 -8.48 -0.53
C GLY A 220 3.77 -8.99 0.70
N ILE A 221 5.09 -9.10 0.55
CA ILE A 221 6.03 -9.51 1.60
C ILE A 221 6.87 -8.33 2.10
N GLY A 222 7.40 -8.47 3.31
CA GLY A 222 8.32 -7.51 3.92
C GLY A 222 7.79 -6.94 5.23
N SER A 223 8.60 -6.11 5.90
CA SER A 223 8.27 -5.54 7.21
C SER A 223 7.01 -4.66 7.19
N ILE A 224 6.78 -3.89 6.12
CA ILE A 224 5.60 -3.03 6.01
C ILE A 224 4.32 -3.85 5.81
N PRO A 225 4.22 -4.80 4.85
CA PRO A 225 3.08 -5.69 4.72
C PRO A 225 2.74 -6.44 6.00
N ASP A 226 3.74 -6.97 6.70
CA ASP A 226 3.55 -7.67 7.96
C ASP A 226 3.01 -6.74 9.07
N ALA A 227 3.56 -5.53 9.20
CA ALA A 227 3.05 -4.52 10.12
C ALA A 227 1.60 -4.11 9.80
N VAL A 228 1.26 -4.00 8.49
CA VAL A 228 -0.11 -3.70 8.05
C VAL A 228 -1.07 -4.79 8.50
N LEU A 229 -0.79 -6.07 8.20
CA LEU A 229 -1.67 -7.17 8.65
C LEU A 229 -1.88 -7.13 10.16
N SER A 230 -0.81 -7.00 10.95
CA SER A 230 -0.92 -6.91 12.41
C SER A 230 -1.76 -5.70 12.89
N SER A 231 -1.80 -4.60 12.12
CA SER A 231 -2.61 -3.42 12.46
C SER A 231 -4.12 -3.59 12.19
N LEU A 232 -4.52 -4.70 11.56
CA LEU A 232 -5.91 -4.96 11.18
C LEU A 232 -6.70 -5.81 12.18
N GLU A 233 -6.14 -6.17 13.34
CA GLU A 233 -6.80 -7.00 14.37
C GLU A 233 -8.18 -6.49 14.79
N GLY A 234 -8.41 -5.17 14.72
CA GLY A 234 -9.70 -4.55 15.05
C GLY A 234 -10.76 -4.58 13.94
N LYS A 235 -10.43 -5.09 12.74
CA LYS A 235 -11.34 -5.17 11.60
C LYS A 235 -12.18 -6.45 11.65
N LYS A 236 -13.21 -6.50 10.78
CA LYS A 236 -14.17 -7.62 10.75
C LYS A 236 -14.38 -8.13 9.34
N ASP A 237 -14.52 -9.45 9.24
CA ASP A 237 -14.92 -10.15 8.02
C ASP A 237 -14.06 -9.83 6.79
N LEU A 238 -12.74 -9.66 6.98
CA LEU A 238 -11.83 -9.44 5.87
C LEU A 238 -11.73 -10.69 4.98
N GLY A 239 -11.43 -10.49 3.71
CA GLY A 239 -11.16 -11.53 2.73
C GLY A 239 -9.73 -11.43 2.17
N ILE A 240 -9.25 -12.52 1.56
CA ILE A 240 -7.95 -12.57 0.87
C ILE A 240 -8.14 -13.00 -0.58
N HIS A 241 -7.57 -12.22 -1.49
CA HIS A 241 -7.31 -12.55 -2.89
C HIS A 241 -5.97 -11.91 -3.26
N THR A 242 -4.91 -12.70 -3.24
CA THR A 242 -3.53 -12.22 -3.30
C THR A 242 -2.67 -13.12 -4.19
N GLU A 243 -1.63 -12.58 -4.79
CA GLU A 243 -0.61 -13.36 -5.50
C GLU A 243 0.11 -14.30 -4.54
N LEU A 244 0.64 -13.74 -3.48
CA LEU A 244 1.44 -14.41 -2.47
C LEU A 244 0.69 -14.48 -1.13
N LEU A 245 0.65 -15.67 -0.52
CA LEU A 245 0.15 -15.88 0.84
C LEU A 245 1.31 -15.91 1.84
N THR A 246 1.18 -15.14 2.92
CA THR A 246 2.19 -15.02 3.99
C THR A 246 1.66 -15.48 5.33
N GLU A 247 2.56 -15.76 6.27
CA GLU A 247 2.24 -16.30 7.58
C GLU A 247 1.36 -15.37 8.44
N SER A 248 1.52 -14.06 8.33
CA SER A 248 0.72 -13.08 9.10
C SER A 248 -0.78 -13.12 8.76
N VAL A 249 -1.17 -13.72 7.63
CA VAL A 249 -2.58 -14.01 7.32
C VAL A 249 -3.15 -15.06 8.26
N VAL A 250 -2.33 -16.05 8.67
CA VAL A 250 -2.75 -17.12 9.59
C VAL A 250 -3.17 -16.53 10.93
N ASP A 251 -2.41 -15.56 11.47
CA ASP A 251 -2.73 -14.90 12.73
C ASP A 251 -4.13 -14.25 12.71
N LEU A 252 -4.46 -13.56 11.61
CA LEU A 252 -5.76 -12.91 11.45
C LEU A 252 -6.91 -13.90 11.18
N VAL A 253 -6.64 -15.06 10.59
CA VAL A 253 -7.63 -16.12 10.45
C VAL A 253 -7.93 -16.74 11.83
N GLU A 254 -6.88 -17.07 12.59
CA GLU A 254 -7.02 -17.64 13.95
C GLU A 254 -7.72 -16.66 14.91
N ALA A 255 -7.50 -15.35 14.73
CA ALA A 255 -8.19 -14.29 15.47
C ALA A 255 -9.64 -14.04 14.99
N GLY A 256 -10.10 -14.69 13.92
CA GLY A 256 -11.44 -14.50 13.36
C GLY A 256 -11.66 -13.18 12.63
N VAL A 257 -10.59 -12.47 12.29
CA VAL A 257 -10.63 -11.21 11.53
C VAL A 257 -10.77 -11.49 10.03
N ILE A 258 -10.06 -12.48 9.51
CA ILE A 258 -10.18 -12.96 8.13
C ILE A 258 -11.08 -14.18 8.11
N THR A 259 -12.31 -13.98 7.62
CA THR A 259 -13.31 -15.04 7.46
C THR A 259 -13.59 -15.39 6.01
N CYS A 260 -13.28 -14.48 5.09
CA CYS A 260 -13.64 -14.53 3.67
C CYS A 260 -15.16 -14.63 3.42
N GLU A 261 -16.01 -14.57 4.45
CA GLU A 261 -17.48 -14.76 4.34
C GLU A 261 -18.18 -13.64 3.56
N LYS A 262 -17.56 -12.47 3.47
CA LYS A 262 -18.12 -11.29 2.77
C LYS A 262 -17.54 -11.07 1.38
N LYS A 263 -16.62 -11.92 0.94
CA LYS A 263 -16.11 -11.86 -0.44
C LYS A 263 -17.24 -12.06 -1.44
N THR A 264 -17.19 -11.30 -2.52
CA THR A 264 -18.16 -11.41 -3.63
C THR A 264 -17.75 -12.45 -4.67
N LEU A 265 -16.46 -12.79 -4.72
CA LEU A 265 -15.91 -13.90 -5.51
C LEU A 265 -15.21 -14.90 -4.59
N HIS A 266 -15.42 -16.21 -4.77
CA HIS A 266 -14.87 -17.28 -3.91
C HIS A 266 -15.16 -17.05 -2.41
N ARG A 267 -16.43 -16.87 -2.10
CA ARG A 267 -16.87 -16.67 -0.71
C ARG A 267 -16.40 -17.79 0.20
N GLY A 268 -15.88 -17.45 1.37
CA GLY A 268 -15.33 -18.41 2.34
C GLY A 268 -13.95 -18.96 1.97
N LYS A 269 -13.29 -18.41 0.93
CA LYS A 269 -12.01 -18.92 0.43
C LYS A 269 -10.93 -17.82 0.41
N ILE A 270 -9.76 -18.19 0.86
CA ILE A 270 -8.49 -17.51 0.63
C ILE A 270 -7.99 -17.94 -0.75
N ILE A 271 -7.79 -17.00 -1.65
CA ILE A 271 -7.29 -17.27 -3.00
C ILE A 271 -5.87 -16.72 -3.14
N ALA A 272 -4.93 -17.58 -3.57
CA ALA A 272 -3.55 -17.20 -3.85
C ALA A 272 -2.94 -17.99 -5.00
N SER A 273 -1.71 -17.65 -5.41
CA SER A 273 -0.94 -18.40 -6.41
C SER A 273 0.21 -19.18 -5.79
N PHE A 274 0.82 -18.65 -4.74
CA PHE A 274 1.90 -19.31 -4.03
C PHE A 274 2.01 -18.82 -2.58
N ALA A 275 2.80 -19.54 -1.77
CA ALA A 275 3.00 -19.25 -0.35
C ALA A 275 4.48 -19.12 -0.02
N MET A 276 4.82 -18.16 0.84
CA MET A 276 6.16 -18.01 1.43
C MET A 276 6.04 -17.73 2.92
N GLY A 277 6.60 -18.58 3.74
CA GLY A 277 6.56 -18.48 5.20
C GLY A 277 7.37 -19.55 5.85
N THR A 278 7.01 -19.91 7.07
CA THR A 278 7.61 -20.98 7.82
C THR A 278 6.74 -22.24 7.76
N ARG A 279 7.19 -23.28 8.42
CA ARG A 279 6.43 -24.54 8.57
C ARG A 279 5.00 -24.31 9.08
N ARG A 280 4.76 -23.31 9.93
CA ARG A 280 3.43 -22.97 10.43
C ARG A 280 2.45 -22.60 9.30
N LEU A 281 2.90 -21.81 8.32
CA LEU A 281 2.09 -21.49 7.15
C LEU A 281 1.81 -22.74 6.31
N TYR A 282 2.82 -23.60 6.13
CA TYR A 282 2.67 -24.84 5.34
C TYR A 282 1.71 -25.82 5.99
N ASP A 283 1.77 -25.98 7.31
CA ASP A 283 0.82 -26.80 8.08
C ASP A 283 -0.62 -26.20 8.02
N PHE A 284 -0.75 -24.87 7.98
CA PHE A 284 -2.05 -24.21 7.85
C PHE A 284 -2.71 -24.44 6.48
N ILE A 285 -1.93 -24.43 5.39
CA ILE A 285 -2.48 -24.58 4.03
C ILE A 285 -2.68 -26.06 3.63
N ASP A 286 -2.07 -27.01 4.36
CA ASP A 286 -2.16 -28.43 4.04
C ASP A 286 -3.58 -28.96 4.21
N ASN A 287 -4.17 -29.45 3.12
CA ASN A 287 -5.54 -29.95 3.05
C ASN A 287 -6.59 -28.99 3.65
N ASN A 288 -6.33 -27.70 3.69
CA ASN A 288 -7.24 -26.71 4.27
C ASN A 288 -8.30 -26.29 3.24
N PRO A 289 -9.59 -26.64 3.43
CA PRO A 289 -10.64 -26.28 2.48
C PRO A 289 -10.91 -24.77 2.39
N MET A 290 -10.40 -23.96 3.31
CA MET A 290 -10.47 -22.51 3.23
C MET A 290 -9.48 -21.92 2.21
N VAL A 291 -8.43 -22.66 1.82
CA VAL A 291 -7.34 -22.16 0.98
C VAL A 291 -7.37 -22.83 -0.40
N GLU A 292 -7.35 -22.02 -1.45
CA GLU A 292 -7.30 -22.53 -2.83
C GLU A 292 -6.24 -21.73 -3.61
N PHE A 293 -5.36 -22.47 -4.31
CA PHE A 293 -4.35 -21.87 -5.19
C PHE A 293 -4.70 -22.08 -6.66
N TYR A 294 -4.41 -21.03 -7.43
CA TYR A 294 -4.61 -20.96 -8.88
C TYR A 294 -3.41 -20.34 -9.56
N GLU A 295 -3.28 -20.52 -10.88
CA GLU A 295 -2.24 -19.86 -11.66
C GLU A 295 -2.39 -18.34 -11.69
N SER A 296 -1.30 -17.66 -11.98
CA SER A 296 -1.23 -16.20 -11.95
C SER A 296 -2.10 -15.52 -13.02
N ASP A 297 -2.38 -16.16 -14.15
CA ASP A 297 -3.26 -15.59 -15.17
C ASP A 297 -4.73 -15.53 -14.73
N TYR A 298 -5.09 -16.25 -13.66
CA TYR A 298 -6.36 -16.15 -12.98
C TYR A 298 -6.28 -15.20 -11.77
N VAL A 299 -5.36 -15.45 -10.83
CA VAL A 299 -5.29 -14.69 -9.56
C VAL A 299 -4.93 -13.24 -9.79
N ASN A 300 -3.99 -12.97 -10.68
CA ASN A 300 -3.51 -11.63 -11.02
C ASN A 300 -4.33 -10.96 -12.14
N ASN A 301 -5.37 -11.60 -12.65
CA ASN A 301 -6.19 -11.00 -13.71
C ASN A 301 -6.98 -9.81 -13.17
N PRO A 302 -6.77 -8.57 -13.68
CA PRO A 302 -7.47 -7.39 -13.19
C PRO A 302 -9.01 -7.51 -13.24
N LEU A 303 -9.56 -8.25 -14.20
CA LEU A 303 -11.01 -8.46 -14.30
C LEU A 303 -11.53 -9.46 -13.27
N VAL A 304 -10.71 -10.41 -12.83
CA VAL A 304 -11.04 -11.33 -11.72
C VAL A 304 -10.92 -10.60 -10.39
N ILE A 305 -9.82 -9.87 -10.19
CA ILE A 305 -9.56 -9.07 -8.99
C ILE A 305 -10.71 -8.09 -8.75
N ALA A 306 -11.16 -7.39 -9.80
CA ALA A 306 -12.22 -6.39 -9.75
C ALA A 306 -13.59 -6.94 -9.29
N GLN A 307 -13.82 -8.24 -9.36
CA GLN A 307 -15.06 -8.87 -8.89
C GLN A 307 -15.14 -8.96 -7.36
N ASN A 308 -14.02 -8.73 -6.65
CA ASN A 308 -14.05 -8.60 -5.19
C ASN A 308 -14.37 -7.15 -4.82
N ARG A 309 -15.55 -6.90 -4.21
CA ARG A 309 -15.89 -5.57 -3.68
C ARG A 309 -14.91 -5.14 -2.60
N LYS A 310 -14.69 -3.83 -2.48
CA LYS A 310 -13.74 -3.25 -1.52
C LYS A 310 -12.36 -3.91 -1.59
N MET A 311 -11.91 -4.20 -2.81
CA MET A 311 -10.57 -4.76 -3.01
C MET A 311 -9.50 -3.73 -2.63
N VAL A 312 -8.63 -4.06 -1.69
CA VAL A 312 -7.52 -3.21 -1.27
C VAL A 312 -6.21 -3.88 -1.66
N ALA A 313 -5.53 -3.31 -2.67
CA ALA A 313 -4.24 -3.77 -3.12
C ALA A 313 -3.12 -2.95 -2.47
N ILE A 314 -2.24 -3.61 -1.72
CA ILE A 314 -1.16 -2.97 -0.94
C ILE A 314 0.18 -3.44 -1.49
N ASN A 315 0.90 -2.53 -2.15
CA ASN A 315 2.15 -2.83 -2.83
C ASN A 315 3.26 -1.85 -2.43
N GLN A 316 4.49 -2.33 -2.38
CA GLN A 316 5.65 -1.54 -2.00
C GLN A 316 6.35 -0.93 -3.21
N ALA A 317 6.86 0.30 -3.06
CA ALA A 317 7.63 1.00 -4.07
C ALA A 317 9.09 1.24 -3.64
N LEU A 318 9.95 1.48 -4.63
CA LEU A 318 11.34 1.93 -4.43
C LEU A 318 11.44 3.46 -4.52
N GLU A 319 10.75 4.08 -5.48
CA GLU A 319 10.68 5.52 -5.69
C GLU A 319 9.29 5.94 -6.19
N VAL A 320 8.88 7.17 -5.82
CA VAL A 320 7.67 7.84 -6.34
C VAL A 320 8.03 9.27 -6.71
N ASP A 321 7.69 9.72 -7.92
CA ASP A 321 7.94 11.10 -8.34
C ASP A 321 6.76 12.04 -8.02
N LEU A 322 6.99 13.37 -8.12
CA LEU A 322 5.98 14.39 -7.79
C LEU A 322 4.74 14.35 -8.70
N THR A 323 4.75 13.60 -9.80
CA THR A 323 3.57 13.39 -10.65
C THR A 323 2.78 12.14 -10.26
N GLY A 324 3.36 11.30 -9.41
CA GLY A 324 2.79 10.03 -8.95
C GLY A 324 3.21 8.82 -9.77
N GLN A 325 4.26 8.90 -10.60
CA GLN A 325 4.85 7.71 -11.22
C GLN A 325 5.59 6.89 -10.16
N VAL A 326 5.50 5.56 -10.24
CA VAL A 326 6.09 4.62 -9.29
C VAL A 326 7.10 3.73 -9.98
N CYS A 327 8.30 3.66 -9.42
CA CYS A 327 9.28 2.62 -9.70
C CYS A 327 9.28 1.62 -8.53
N ALA A 328 9.23 0.31 -8.87
CA ALA A 328 9.28 -0.78 -7.91
C ALA A 328 10.27 -1.90 -8.31
N ASP A 329 10.83 -1.86 -9.52
CA ASP A 329 11.65 -2.93 -10.08
C ASP A 329 13.14 -2.60 -10.18
N SER A 330 13.52 -1.30 -10.15
CA SER A 330 14.89 -0.88 -10.42
C SER A 330 15.35 0.28 -9.52
N LEU A 331 16.64 0.42 -9.35
CA LEU A 331 17.32 1.54 -8.70
C LEU A 331 18.23 2.19 -9.76
N GLY A 332 17.71 3.20 -10.48
CA GLY A 332 18.33 3.70 -11.69
C GLY A 332 18.46 2.58 -12.74
N TYR A 333 19.67 2.34 -13.22
CA TYR A 333 19.95 1.29 -14.22
C TYR A 333 20.07 -0.13 -13.64
N VAL A 334 20.02 -0.31 -12.31
CA VAL A 334 20.19 -1.61 -11.67
C VAL A 334 18.82 -2.24 -11.42
N PHE A 335 18.53 -3.36 -12.07
CA PHE A 335 17.34 -4.15 -11.80
C PHE A 335 17.42 -4.76 -10.40
N TYR A 336 16.41 -4.50 -9.59
CA TYR A 336 16.37 -4.86 -8.16
C TYR A 336 15.37 -5.97 -7.87
N SER A 337 14.27 -5.99 -8.60
CA SER A 337 13.19 -6.99 -8.49
C SER A 337 12.57 -7.25 -9.86
N GLY A 338 11.27 -7.31 -9.98
CA GLY A 338 10.54 -7.47 -11.23
C GLY A 338 9.20 -6.75 -11.17
N LEU A 339 8.45 -6.80 -12.25
CA LEU A 339 7.12 -6.21 -12.31
C LEU A 339 6.13 -6.95 -11.39
N GLY A 340 6.24 -8.30 -11.30
CA GLY A 340 5.31 -9.12 -10.53
C GLY A 340 3.85 -8.86 -10.90
N GLY A 341 2.97 -8.92 -9.90
CA GLY A 341 1.55 -8.63 -10.04
C GLY A 341 1.12 -7.23 -9.60
N GLN A 342 2.06 -6.32 -9.25
CA GLN A 342 1.72 -5.02 -8.69
C GLN A 342 0.75 -4.22 -9.59
N ALA A 343 1.05 -4.10 -10.87
CA ALA A 343 0.21 -3.35 -11.81
C ALA A 343 -1.16 -4.02 -12.02
N ASP A 344 -1.19 -5.35 -12.04
CA ASP A 344 -2.41 -6.14 -12.17
C ASP A 344 -3.38 -5.86 -11.00
N PHE A 345 -2.87 -5.97 -9.77
CA PHE A 345 -3.67 -5.74 -8.57
C PHE A 345 -4.08 -4.29 -8.39
N VAL A 346 -3.21 -3.33 -8.71
CA VAL A 346 -3.55 -1.90 -8.70
C VAL A 346 -4.70 -1.62 -9.66
N ARG A 347 -4.64 -2.13 -10.89
CA ARG A 347 -5.72 -1.97 -11.88
C ARG A 347 -6.99 -2.67 -11.47
N GLY A 348 -6.89 -3.91 -10.98
CA GLY A 348 -8.04 -4.67 -10.48
C GLY A 348 -8.73 -4.00 -9.30
N ALA A 349 -7.97 -3.51 -8.30
CA ALA A 349 -8.52 -2.80 -7.15
C ALA A 349 -9.22 -1.50 -7.57
N ARG A 350 -8.67 -0.75 -8.52
CA ARG A 350 -9.29 0.48 -9.03
C ARG A 350 -10.57 0.24 -9.85
N LEU A 351 -10.71 -0.94 -10.45
CA LEU A 351 -11.94 -1.35 -11.14
C LEU A 351 -12.99 -1.91 -10.17
N SER A 352 -12.56 -2.33 -8.97
CA SER A 352 -13.44 -2.88 -7.94
C SER A 352 -14.35 -1.80 -7.34
N GLU A 353 -15.61 -2.13 -7.09
CA GLU A 353 -16.54 -1.26 -6.36
C GLU A 353 -16.04 -1.02 -4.93
N GLY A 354 -15.77 0.25 -4.58
CA GLY A 354 -15.19 0.63 -3.28
C GLY A 354 -13.73 0.21 -3.09
N GLY A 355 -13.05 -0.23 -4.17
CA GLY A 355 -11.67 -0.67 -4.12
C GLY A 355 -10.66 0.48 -3.96
N ARG A 356 -9.47 0.17 -3.46
CA ARG A 356 -8.37 1.11 -3.23
C ARG A 356 -7.03 0.47 -3.60
N ALA A 357 -6.19 1.24 -4.29
CA ALA A 357 -4.83 0.83 -4.59
C ALA A 357 -3.84 1.66 -3.76
N VAL A 358 -3.12 1.00 -2.87
CA VAL A 358 -2.23 1.64 -1.89
C VAL A 358 -0.78 1.30 -2.20
N THR A 359 -0.01 2.33 -2.54
CA THR A 359 1.44 2.22 -2.69
C THR A 359 2.09 2.64 -1.38
N VAL A 360 2.78 1.74 -0.72
CA VAL A 360 3.50 2.00 0.53
C VAL A 360 4.99 2.18 0.26
N ILE A 361 5.61 3.15 0.92
CA ILE A 361 7.03 3.45 0.73
C ILE A 361 7.60 4.17 1.96
N PRO A 362 8.72 3.73 2.55
CA PRO A 362 9.45 4.57 3.49
C PRO A 362 9.87 5.86 2.80
N SER A 363 9.73 7.01 3.45
CA SER A 363 10.06 8.29 2.83
C SER A 363 11.53 8.46 2.46
N THR A 364 12.40 7.67 3.10
CA THR A 364 13.85 7.73 2.89
C THR A 364 14.48 6.35 2.76
N ALA A 365 15.72 6.34 2.25
CA ALA A 365 16.61 5.19 2.20
C ALA A 365 17.98 5.58 2.79
N LYS A 366 18.85 4.56 3.00
CA LYS A 366 20.23 4.72 3.49
C LYS A 366 20.26 5.60 4.75
N GLU A 367 19.55 5.16 5.79
CA GLU A 367 19.52 5.83 7.10
C GLU A 367 19.10 7.31 7.01
N GLY A 368 18.12 7.64 6.15
CA GLY A 368 17.63 9.00 5.97
C GLY A 368 18.45 9.87 5.00
N ALA A 369 19.47 9.32 4.34
CA ALA A 369 20.33 10.10 3.45
C ALA A 369 19.69 10.44 2.11
N ILE A 370 18.75 9.61 1.63
CA ILE A 370 18.15 9.72 0.30
C ILE A 370 16.63 9.73 0.42
N SER A 371 15.97 10.74 -0.18
CA SER A 371 14.51 10.74 -0.32
C SER A 371 14.06 9.69 -1.34
N ARG A 372 12.97 8.97 -1.02
CA ARG A 372 12.28 8.07 -1.96
C ARG A 372 11.09 8.75 -2.64
N ILE A 373 10.61 9.87 -2.09
CA ILE A 373 9.76 10.81 -2.84
C ILE A 373 10.70 11.71 -3.64
N LYS A 374 10.65 11.59 -4.96
CA LYS A 374 11.58 12.21 -5.90
C LYS A 374 10.91 13.35 -6.65
N SER A 375 11.69 14.32 -7.10
CA SER A 375 11.22 15.31 -8.08
C SER A 375 10.83 14.63 -9.40
N VAL A 376 11.72 13.79 -9.92
CA VAL A 376 11.52 12.83 -11.02
C VAL A 376 12.13 11.50 -10.62
N LEU A 377 11.67 10.39 -11.17
CA LEU A 377 12.30 9.09 -10.94
C LEU A 377 13.79 9.14 -11.32
N SER A 378 14.59 8.35 -10.64
CA SER A 378 16.02 8.24 -10.95
C SER A 378 16.24 7.90 -12.42
N GLU A 379 17.29 8.43 -13.02
CA GLU A 379 17.63 8.15 -14.41
C GLU A 379 17.82 6.64 -14.64
N GLY A 380 17.15 6.08 -15.65
CA GLY A 380 17.13 4.65 -15.93
C GLY A 380 16.12 3.83 -15.13
N ALA A 381 15.41 4.43 -14.16
CA ALA A 381 14.40 3.72 -13.40
C ALA A 381 13.15 3.40 -14.24
N GLY A 382 12.62 2.18 -14.09
CA GLY A 382 11.39 1.74 -14.73
C GLY A 382 10.15 2.40 -14.14
N VAL A 383 9.13 2.63 -14.97
CA VAL A 383 7.80 3.07 -14.52
C VAL A 383 6.90 1.85 -14.41
N VAL A 384 6.80 1.27 -13.22
CA VAL A 384 5.95 0.10 -12.96
C VAL A 384 4.48 0.51 -12.89
N LEU A 385 4.17 1.64 -12.21
CA LEU A 385 2.84 2.23 -12.22
C LEU A 385 2.91 3.61 -12.86
N THR A 386 2.05 3.82 -13.85
CA THR A 386 1.93 5.13 -14.49
C THR A 386 1.24 6.12 -13.54
N ARG A 387 1.38 7.42 -13.81
CA ARG A 387 0.67 8.46 -13.04
C ARG A 387 -0.86 8.35 -13.13
N GLY A 388 -1.38 7.61 -14.11
CA GLY A 388 -2.80 7.30 -14.24
C GLY A 388 -3.26 6.15 -13.36
N ASP A 389 -2.37 5.22 -13.00
CA ASP A 389 -2.70 4.02 -12.21
C ASP A 389 -2.68 4.29 -10.69
N VAL A 390 -1.84 5.22 -10.22
CA VAL A 390 -1.61 5.44 -8.79
C VAL A 390 -2.79 6.13 -8.11
N ASP A 391 -3.23 5.57 -6.98
CA ASP A 391 -4.37 6.05 -6.20
C ASP A 391 -3.91 6.65 -4.86
N TYR A 392 -3.46 5.83 -3.92
CA TYR A 392 -2.90 6.27 -2.65
C TYR A 392 -1.39 6.01 -2.58
N VAL A 393 -0.64 6.97 -2.03
CA VAL A 393 0.76 6.80 -1.64
C VAL A 393 0.86 7.04 -0.14
N VAL A 394 1.49 6.11 0.59
CA VAL A 394 1.59 6.16 2.05
C VAL A 394 3.05 6.07 2.48
N THR A 395 3.46 7.02 3.32
CA THR A 395 4.75 7.00 4.02
C THR A 395 4.53 7.06 5.53
N GLU A 396 5.58 7.01 6.32
CA GLU A 396 5.51 7.26 7.77
C GLU A 396 5.09 8.69 8.15
N TYR A 397 4.96 9.60 7.17
CA TYR A 397 4.52 10.99 7.34
C TYR A 397 3.08 11.24 6.87
N GLY A 398 2.37 10.22 6.41
CA GLY A 398 0.95 10.32 6.08
C GLY A 398 0.56 9.71 4.75
N VAL A 399 -0.63 10.11 4.28
CA VAL A 399 -1.31 9.60 3.09
C VAL A 399 -1.47 10.69 2.05
N ALA A 400 -1.07 10.44 0.83
CA ALA A 400 -1.37 11.24 -0.35
C ALA A 400 -2.36 10.50 -1.26
N HIS A 401 -3.57 11.04 -1.42
CA HIS A 401 -4.57 10.55 -2.37
C HIS A 401 -4.40 11.30 -3.69
N LEU A 402 -4.14 10.60 -4.79
CA LEU A 402 -3.75 11.19 -6.08
C LEU A 402 -4.83 11.08 -7.16
N THR A 403 -5.83 10.21 -7.00
CA THR A 403 -6.90 10.03 -7.98
C THR A 403 -7.70 11.33 -8.14
N GLY A 404 -7.91 11.76 -9.39
CA GLY A 404 -8.64 13.00 -9.72
C GLY A 404 -7.87 14.29 -9.43
N LYS A 405 -6.61 14.23 -8.98
CA LYS A 405 -5.80 15.41 -8.65
C LYS A 405 -4.97 15.90 -9.83
N THR A 406 -4.87 17.22 -9.95
CA THR A 406 -3.96 17.90 -10.88
C THR A 406 -2.50 17.65 -10.50
N ILE A 407 -1.54 17.89 -11.42
CA ILE A 407 -0.11 17.75 -11.12
C ILE A 407 0.32 18.63 -9.94
N LYS A 408 -0.20 19.85 -9.85
CA LYS A 408 0.03 20.74 -8.71
C LYS A 408 -0.42 20.10 -7.38
N GLU A 409 -1.62 19.59 -7.33
CA GLU A 409 -2.17 18.97 -6.12
C GLU A 409 -1.43 17.70 -5.74
N ARG A 410 -1.03 16.88 -6.74
CA ARG A 410 -0.20 15.69 -6.54
C ARG A 410 1.16 16.04 -5.95
N ALA A 411 1.85 17.02 -6.54
CA ALA A 411 3.15 17.46 -6.06
C ALA A 411 3.07 17.94 -4.60
N LEU A 412 2.08 18.76 -4.26
CA LEU A 412 1.87 19.24 -2.89
C LEU A 412 1.54 18.10 -1.91
N ALA A 413 0.70 17.15 -2.33
CA ALA A 413 0.34 16.01 -1.49
C ALA A 413 1.57 15.11 -1.23
N LEU A 414 2.35 14.82 -2.26
CA LEU A 414 3.55 13.98 -2.16
C LEU A 414 4.67 14.68 -1.36
N MET A 415 4.88 15.98 -1.55
CA MET A 415 5.79 16.76 -0.70
C MET A 415 5.35 16.74 0.77
N GLY A 416 4.03 16.78 1.04
CA GLY A 416 3.47 16.71 2.39
C GLY A 416 3.81 15.42 3.13
N ILE A 417 3.93 14.30 2.41
CA ILE A 417 4.29 13.00 2.97
C ILE A 417 5.78 12.63 2.80
N ALA A 418 6.57 13.48 2.16
CA ALA A 418 8.02 13.32 2.12
C ALA A 418 8.64 13.60 3.50
N HIS A 419 9.83 13.07 3.73
CA HIS A 419 10.58 13.40 4.94
C HIS A 419 10.80 14.91 5.05
N PRO A 420 10.56 15.56 6.21
CA PRO A 420 10.58 17.03 6.37
C PRO A 420 11.80 17.72 5.75
N LYS A 421 12.98 17.15 5.96
CA LYS A 421 14.25 17.70 5.47
C LYS A 421 14.34 17.84 3.94
N PHE A 422 13.54 17.10 3.16
CA PHE A 422 13.58 17.14 1.69
C PHE A 422 12.44 17.95 1.07
N ARG A 423 11.43 18.36 1.88
CA ARG A 423 10.22 19.03 1.35
C ARG A 423 10.54 20.32 0.60
N ASN A 424 11.43 21.15 1.14
CA ASN A 424 11.77 22.42 0.52
C ASN A 424 12.64 22.27 -0.73
N GLU A 425 13.54 21.28 -0.78
CA GLU A 425 14.27 20.93 -2.00
C GLU A 425 13.31 20.52 -3.13
N LEU A 426 12.34 19.66 -2.81
CA LEU A 426 11.31 19.24 -3.75
C LEU A 426 10.42 20.41 -4.19
N LEU A 427 10.10 21.33 -3.27
CA LEU A 427 9.31 22.53 -3.58
C LEU A 427 10.04 23.46 -4.54
N GLU A 428 11.30 23.76 -4.29
CA GLU A 428 12.09 24.63 -5.18
C GLU A 428 12.24 24.02 -6.57
N TRP A 429 12.46 22.69 -6.65
CA TRP A 429 12.45 21.99 -7.94
C TRP A 429 11.10 22.12 -8.65
N ALA A 430 9.99 21.91 -7.92
CA ALA A 430 8.64 21.97 -8.47
C ALA A 430 8.26 23.38 -8.96
N LYS A 431 8.72 24.45 -8.28
CA LYS A 431 8.58 25.85 -8.72
C LYS A 431 9.37 26.11 -10.00
N ALA A 432 10.64 25.72 -10.02
CA ALA A 432 11.51 25.89 -11.19
C ALA A 432 10.95 25.23 -12.45
N HIS A 433 10.26 24.10 -12.30
CA HIS A 433 9.62 23.35 -13.39
C HIS A 433 8.13 23.67 -13.58
N LYS A 434 7.60 24.68 -12.88
CA LYS A 434 6.20 25.17 -13.00
C LYS A 434 5.14 24.11 -12.64
N TYR A 435 5.48 23.14 -11.81
CA TYR A 435 4.52 22.18 -11.26
C TYR A 435 3.66 22.82 -10.17
N VAL A 436 4.24 23.77 -9.42
CA VAL A 436 3.55 24.58 -8.43
C VAL A 436 3.85 26.06 -8.65
N PRO A 437 2.97 26.99 -8.23
CA PRO A 437 3.20 28.43 -8.30
C PRO A 437 4.39 28.88 -7.44
N GLU A 438 5.02 30.00 -7.82
CA GLU A 438 6.13 30.62 -7.07
C GLU A 438 5.71 31.06 -5.65
N GLU A 439 4.44 31.43 -5.48
CA GLU A 439 3.86 31.97 -4.24
C GLU A 439 3.66 30.89 -3.16
N VAL A 440 3.87 29.60 -3.47
CA VAL A 440 3.80 28.54 -2.46
C VAL A 440 4.88 28.77 -1.41
N LEU A 441 4.47 28.85 -0.15
CA LEU A 441 5.39 29.09 0.97
C LEU A 441 6.26 27.85 1.24
N PRO A 442 7.47 28.03 1.77
CA PRO A 442 8.29 26.93 2.25
C PRO A 442 7.56 26.11 3.32
N PHE A 443 7.73 24.79 3.25
CA PHE A 443 7.20 23.90 4.28
C PHE A 443 7.98 24.10 5.59
N PRO A 444 7.29 24.23 6.74
CA PRO A 444 7.96 24.18 8.03
C PRO A 444 8.54 22.76 8.26
N GLU A 445 9.66 22.71 8.99
CA GLU A 445 10.32 21.45 9.36
C GLU A 445 9.60 20.79 10.54
N VAL A 446 8.31 20.51 10.39
CA VAL A 446 7.47 19.89 11.42
C VAL A 446 6.76 18.66 10.87
N GLU A 447 6.50 17.71 11.74
CA GLU A 447 5.63 16.60 11.42
C GLU A 447 4.16 17.04 11.50
N TYR A 448 3.32 16.45 10.67
CA TYR A 448 1.89 16.66 10.76
C TYR A 448 1.36 15.99 12.04
N PRO A 449 0.62 16.69 12.90
CA PRO A 449 0.17 16.17 14.19
C PRO A 449 -1.05 15.26 14.02
N GLU A 450 -0.83 14.00 13.66
CA GLU A 450 -1.87 13.00 13.40
C GLU A 450 -2.73 12.71 14.64
N GLU A 451 -2.14 12.80 15.83
CA GLU A 451 -2.81 12.59 17.11
C GLU A 451 -3.92 13.62 17.37
N LEU A 452 -3.92 14.71 16.62
CA LEU A 452 -4.96 15.75 16.71
C LEU A 452 -6.16 15.49 15.79
N LYS A 453 -6.26 14.36 15.14
CA LYS A 453 -7.47 13.96 14.41
C LYS A 453 -8.56 13.52 15.39
N ARG A 454 -9.79 14.01 15.20
CA ARG A 454 -10.97 13.62 16.00
C ARG A 454 -12.17 13.36 15.10
N TYR A 455 -12.87 12.27 15.41
CA TYR A 455 -14.18 12.01 14.82
C TYR A 455 -15.26 12.49 15.78
N VAL A 456 -16.20 13.26 15.26
CA VAL A 456 -17.37 13.76 15.98
C VAL A 456 -18.63 13.27 15.25
N THR A 457 -19.60 12.75 16.00
CA THR A 457 -20.90 12.43 15.43
C THR A 457 -21.86 13.59 15.75
N LEU A 458 -22.40 14.21 14.69
CA LEU A 458 -23.36 15.30 14.82
C LEU A 458 -24.73 14.76 15.28
N GLU A 459 -25.63 15.63 15.72
CA GLU A 459 -26.97 15.24 16.18
C GLU A 459 -27.80 14.52 15.12
N ASP A 460 -27.57 14.79 13.83
CA ASP A 460 -28.22 14.13 12.69
C ASP A 460 -27.59 12.78 12.31
N GLY A 461 -26.61 12.30 13.09
CA GLY A 461 -25.89 11.05 12.84
C GLY A 461 -24.71 11.19 11.86
N THR A 462 -24.49 12.36 11.28
CA THR A 462 -23.36 12.58 10.35
C THR A 462 -22.02 12.45 11.08
N ARG A 463 -21.12 11.63 10.56
CA ARG A 463 -19.75 11.48 11.06
C ARG A 463 -18.86 12.58 10.46
N LEU A 464 -18.32 13.44 11.31
CA LEU A 464 -17.46 14.55 10.97
C LEU A 464 -16.03 14.25 11.41
N LEU A 465 -15.05 14.47 10.53
CA LEU A 465 -13.63 14.45 10.89
C LEU A 465 -13.15 15.89 11.14
N ILE A 466 -12.66 16.18 12.34
CA ILE A 466 -11.94 17.42 12.65
C ILE A 466 -10.46 17.09 12.73
N ARG A 467 -9.65 17.77 11.92
CA ARG A 467 -8.21 17.55 11.84
C ARG A 467 -7.43 18.84 11.53
N PRO A 468 -6.14 18.92 11.85
CA PRO A 468 -5.29 19.96 11.33
C PRO A 468 -5.30 20.01 9.80
N ILE A 469 -5.14 21.18 9.24
CA ILE A 469 -5.08 21.38 7.80
C ILE A 469 -3.77 20.83 7.23
N LYS A 470 -3.82 20.38 5.96
CA LYS A 470 -2.65 19.92 5.19
C LYS A 470 -2.41 20.86 4.00
N PRO A 471 -1.19 20.98 3.48
CA PRO A 471 -0.91 21.74 2.25
C PRO A 471 -1.76 21.27 1.06
N SER A 472 -2.07 19.98 0.99
CA SER A 472 -2.96 19.40 -0.02
C SER A 472 -4.43 19.86 0.07
N ASP A 473 -4.83 20.47 1.19
CA ASP A 473 -6.20 20.97 1.38
C ASP A 473 -6.46 22.35 0.72
N ALA A 474 -5.45 22.94 0.07
CA ALA A 474 -5.55 24.26 -0.53
C ALA A 474 -6.75 24.40 -1.49
N THR A 475 -6.99 23.41 -2.34
CA THR A 475 -8.15 23.40 -3.24
C THR A 475 -9.46 23.26 -2.47
N MET A 476 -9.54 22.39 -1.45
CA MET A 476 -10.75 22.27 -0.62
C MET A 476 -11.07 23.57 0.14
N LYS A 477 -10.03 24.28 0.61
CA LYS A 477 -10.21 25.59 1.25
C LYS A 477 -10.76 26.62 0.27
N GLN A 478 -10.27 26.63 -0.97
CA GLN A 478 -10.79 27.51 -2.01
C GLN A 478 -12.23 27.16 -2.36
N HIS A 479 -12.57 25.87 -2.47
CA HIS A 479 -13.95 25.42 -2.70
C HIS A 479 -14.88 25.82 -1.54
N LEU A 480 -14.43 25.68 -0.29
CA LEU A 480 -15.20 26.17 0.87
C LEU A 480 -15.51 27.66 0.73
N PHE A 481 -14.51 28.49 0.37
CA PHE A 481 -14.72 29.93 0.18
C PHE A 481 -15.81 30.24 -0.85
N TYR A 482 -15.77 29.58 -2.02
CA TYR A 482 -16.76 29.80 -3.08
C TYR A 482 -18.14 29.20 -2.79
N ALA A 483 -18.24 28.29 -1.81
CA ALA A 483 -19.49 27.74 -1.33
C ALA A 483 -20.15 28.60 -0.23
N LEU A 484 -19.47 29.61 0.30
CA LEU A 484 -20.04 30.54 1.27
C LEU A 484 -20.94 31.58 0.60
N SER A 485 -22.00 31.99 1.29
CA SER A 485 -22.78 33.15 0.91
C SER A 485 -21.96 34.45 1.03
N LYS A 486 -22.38 35.49 0.32
CA LYS A 486 -21.74 36.81 0.44
C LYS A 486 -21.75 37.35 1.87
N ASP A 487 -22.79 37.05 2.64
CA ASP A 487 -22.94 37.39 4.05
C ASP A 487 -21.90 36.65 4.91
N SER A 488 -21.78 35.34 4.74
CA SER A 488 -20.77 34.55 5.45
C SER A 488 -19.34 34.95 5.13
N VAL A 489 -19.07 35.28 3.85
CA VAL A 489 -17.76 35.85 3.44
C VAL A 489 -17.50 37.20 4.12
N ALA A 490 -18.47 38.14 4.09
CA ALA A 490 -18.31 39.42 4.75
C ALA A 490 -18.06 39.30 6.24
N LYS A 491 -18.79 38.42 6.93
CA LYS A 491 -18.62 38.14 8.37
C LYS A 491 -17.27 37.51 8.70
N ARG A 492 -16.72 36.68 7.81
CA ARG A 492 -15.44 36.00 8.04
C ARG A 492 -14.23 36.91 7.77
N TYR A 493 -14.31 37.75 6.76
CA TYR A 493 -13.20 38.59 6.29
C TYR A 493 -13.35 40.08 6.64
N LEU A 494 -14.35 40.42 7.48
CA LEU A 494 -14.68 41.78 7.92
C LEU A 494 -14.98 42.74 6.76
N GLY A 495 -15.51 42.22 5.67
CA GLY A 495 -15.86 42.97 4.48
C GLY A 495 -16.06 42.08 3.25
N PRO A 496 -16.53 42.67 2.14
CA PRO A 496 -16.79 41.92 0.93
C PRO A 496 -15.49 41.46 0.26
N LEU A 497 -15.38 40.16 -0.01
CA LEU A 497 -14.28 39.56 -0.78
C LEU A 497 -14.85 38.82 -1.96
N LYS A 498 -14.45 39.20 -3.19
CA LYS A 498 -14.96 38.60 -4.44
C LYS A 498 -14.29 37.28 -4.82
N SER A 499 -13.02 37.14 -4.46
CA SER A 499 -12.20 35.98 -4.78
C SER A 499 -11.19 35.70 -3.67
N LEU A 500 -10.76 34.45 -3.56
CA LEU A 500 -9.67 34.04 -2.68
C LEU A 500 -8.49 33.61 -3.56
N PRO A 501 -7.57 34.52 -3.92
CA PRO A 501 -6.41 34.20 -4.73
C PRO A 501 -5.44 33.30 -3.96
N TRP A 502 -4.59 32.58 -4.69
CA TRP A 502 -3.73 31.54 -4.13
C TRP A 502 -2.70 32.05 -3.12
N ASP A 503 -2.17 33.26 -3.31
CA ASP A 503 -1.28 33.95 -2.36
C ASP A 503 -1.91 34.11 -0.96
N ARG A 504 -3.23 34.24 -0.91
CA ARG A 504 -4.01 34.28 0.34
C ARG A 504 -4.43 32.91 0.86
N VAL A 505 -4.31 31.84 0.06
CA VAL A 505 -4.62 30.46 0.50
C VAL A 505 -3.43 29.85 1.24
N TRP A 506 -2.22 30.01 0.70
CA TRP A 506 -1.01 29.35 1.21
C TRP A 506 -0.71 29.61 2.69
N PRO A 507 -0.82 30.82 3.24
CA PRO A 507 -0.58 31.08 4.66
C PRO A 507 -1.50 30.30 5.61
N TYR A 508 -2.63 29.83 5.13
CA TYR A 508 -3.57 29.07 5.95
C TYR A 508 -3.38 27.55 5.85
N VAL A 509 -2.72 27.05 4.82
CA VAL A 509 -2.55 25.60 4.63
C VAL A 509 -1.11 25.13 4.93
N ILE A 510 -0.17 26.07 5.00
CA ILE A 510 1.23 25.81 5.38
C ILE A 510 1.46 26.49 6.73
N VAL A 511 1.26 25.75 7.81
CA VAL A 511 1.29 26.22 9.20
C VAL A 511 2.24 25.38 10.03
N ASP A 512 2.76 25.95 11.13
CA ASP A 512 3.70 25.27 12.04
C ASP A 512 3.02 24.40 13.10
N TYR A 513 1.69 24.36 13.12
CA TYR A 513 0.84 23.65 14.08
C TYR A 513 1.10 23.98 15.56
N GLN A 514 1.92 24.97 15.85
CA GLN A 514 2.28 25.42 17.20
C GLN A 514 1.80 26.85 17.47
N ASN A 515 2.46 27.83 16.84
CA ASN A 515 2.06 29.24 16.92
C ASN A 515 0.82 29.51 16.06
N GLU A 516 0.67 28.73 14.99
CA GLU A 516 -0.48 28.76 14.12
C GLU A 516 -1.12 27.37 14.06
N MET A 517 -2.42 27.32 14.29
CA MET A 517 -3.23 26.12 14.16
C MET A 517 -4.43 26.40 13.28
N VAL A 518 -4.61 25.57 12.29
CA VAL A 518 -5.82 25.58 11.47
C VAL A 518 -6.46 24.21 11.53
N LEU A 519 -7.69 24.14 12.04
CA LEU A 519 -8.51 22.94 12.07
C LEU A 519 -9.52 23.00 10.93
N VAL A 520 -9.69 21.89 10.23
CA VAL A 520 -10.72 21.71 9.22
C VAL A 520 -11.74 20.66 9.67
N ALA A 521 -13.00 20.94 9.41
CA ALA A 521 -14.10 20.01 9.59
C ALA A 521 -14.45 19.42 8.21
N VAL A 522 -14.29 18.11 8.07
CA VAL A 522 -14.38 17.40 6.79
C VAL A 522 -15.45 16.31 6.90
N VAL A 523 -16.28 16.21 5.87
CA VAL A 523 -17.19 15.08 5.65
C VAL A 523 -16.71 14.28 4.46
N SER A 524 -16.81 12.96 4.55
CA SER A 524 -16.51 12.06 3.44
C SER A 524 -17.81 11.46 2.91
N GLN A 525 -18.01 11.57 1.61
CA GLN A 525 -19.12 10.96 0.90
C GLN A 525 -18.58 10.28 -0.35
N ASP A 526 -18.87 8.99 -0.52
CA ASP A 526 -18.40 8.19 -1.67
C ASP A 526 -16.88 8.27 -1.92
N GLY A 527 -16.10 8.35 -0.83
CA GLY A 527 -14.63 8.47 -0.90
C GLY A 527 -14.10 9.89 -1.18
N PHE A 528 -14.99 10.87 -1.37
CA PHE A 528 -14.61 12.29 -1.56
C PHE A 528 -14.73 13.08 -0.28
N GLU A 529 -13.64 13.73 0.12
CA GLU A 529 -13.63 14.66 1.25
C GLU A 529 -14.14 16.04 0.82
N SER A 530 -15.00 16.63 1.64
CA SER A 530 -15.49 18.00 1.48
C SER A 530 -15.30 18.78 2.78
N MET A 531 -14.64 19.94 2.70
CA MET A 531 -14.47 20.82 3.85
C MET A 531 -15.76 21.62 4.07
N VAL A 532 -16.36 21.42 5.24
CA VAL A 532 -17.63 22.06 5.63
C VAL A 532 -17.42 23.15 6.70
N GLY A 533 -16.25 23.20 7.30
CA GLY A 533 -15.88 24.24 8.25
C GLY A 533 -14.39 24.36 8.42
N ILE A 534 -13.95 25.52 8.85
CA ILE A 534 -12.55 25.81 9.16
C ILE A 534 -12.50 26.75 10.37
N GLY A 535 -11.58 26.48 11.28
CA GLY A 535 -11.27 27.34 12.42
C GLY A 535 -9.77 27.45 12.59
N SER A 536 -9.28 28.60 13.02
CA SER A 536 -7.85 28.85 13.18
C SER A 536 -7.55 29.71 14.38
N TYR A 537 -6.36 29.54 14.96
CA TYR A 537 -5.72 30.57 15.76
C TYR A 537 -4.31 30.86 15.24
N SER A 538 -3.84 32.10 15.47
CA SER A 538 -2.48 32.53 15.16
C SER A 538 -1.96 33.39 16.30
N LYS A 539 -0.73 33.11 16.79
CA LYS A 539 -0.09 33.83 17.89
C LYS A 539 0.05 35.31 17.57
N ILE A 540 -0.36 36.18 18.48
CA ILE A 540 -0.13 37.63 18.36
C ILE A 540 1.31 37.92 18.83
N PRO A 541 2.18 38.46 17.95
CA PRO A 541 3.58 38.69 18.29
C PRO A 541 3.78 39.51 19.57
N GLY A 542 4.71 39.06 20.42
CA GLY A 542 5.03 39.74 21.68
C GLY A 542 4.02 39.53 22.80
N THR A 543 3.04 38.63 22.62
CA THR A 543 2.01 38.35 23.63
C THR A 543 1.81 36.84 23.85
N GLU A 544 1.10 36.48 24.92
CA GLU A 544 0.59 35.13 25.16
C GLU A 544 -0.87 34.98 24.67
N LEU A 545 -1.30 35.82 23.73
CA LEU A 545 -2.61 35.78 23.11
C LEU A 545 -2.53 35.20 21.68
N ALA A 546 -3.61 34.58 21.24
CA ALA A 546 -3.78 34.17 19.86
C ALA A 546 -5.04 34.80 19.24
N GLU A 547 -4.96 35.20 17.98
CA GLU A 547 -6.12 35.59 17.20
C GLU A 547 -6.89 34.35 16.75
N VAL A 548 -8.21 34.31 17.00
CA VAL A 548 -9.07 33.20 16.62
C VAL A 548 -10.10 33.62 15.58
N ALA A 549 -10.31 32.77 14.59
CA ALA A 549 -11.33 32.97 13.57
C ALA A 549 -11.87 31.63 13.06
N LEU A 550 -13.17 31.58 12.73
CA LEU A 550 -13.79 30.37 12.20
C LEU A 550 -14.94 30.69 11.22
N VAL A 551 -15.25 29.76 10.36
CA VAL A 551 -16.42 29.80 9.48
C VAL A 551 -16.90 28.38 9.18
N VAL A 552 -18.22 28.25 9.05
CA VAL A 552 -18.88 27.01 8.66
C VAL A 552 -19.73 27.30 7.41
N ARG A 553 -19.69 26.41 6.43
CA ARG A 553 -20.46 26.48 5.18
C ARG A 553 -21.95 26.64 5.51
N ASP A 554 -22.66 27.51 4.75
CA ASP A 554 -24.01 27.95 5.10
C ASP A 554 -25.01 26.79 5.30
N ASP A 555 -24.96 25.79 4.43
CA ASP A 555 -25.82 24.59 4.51
C ASP A 555 -25.46 23.63 5.65
N TRP A 556 -24.31 23.86 6.32
CA TRP A 556 -23.83 23.10 7.49
C TRP A 556 -23.90 23.89 8.79
N GLN A 557 -24.36 25.14 8.77
CA GLN A 557 -24.58 25.92 9.99
C GLN A 557 -25.73 25.37 10.81
N GLY A 558 -25.71 25.63 12.12
CA GLY A 558 -26.75 25.15 13.05
C GLY A 558 -26.61 23.70 13.51
N LYS A 559 -25.65 22.95 12.98
CA LYS A 559 -25.39 21.52 13.32
C LYS A 559 -24.33 21.30 14.41
N GLY A 560 -23.87 22.35 15.09
CA GLY A 560 -22.87 22.24 16.17
C GLY A 560 -21.41 22.32 15.74
N ILE A 561 -21.08 22.29 14.44
CA ILE A 561 -19.71 22.25 13.90
C ILE A 561 -18.85 23.42 14.42
N GLY A 562 -19.38 24.65 14.42
CA GLY A 562 -18.66 25.81 14.95
C GLY A 562 -18.32 25.69 16.42
N THR A 563 -19.20 25.06 17.21
CA THR A 563 -18.99 24.80 18.64
C THR A 563 -17.85 23.81 18.85
N GLU A 564 -17.84 22.71 18.10
CA GLU A 564 -16.79 21.70 18.19
C GLU A 564 -15.42 22.25 17.74
N LEU A 565 -15.38 23.02 16.64
CA LEU A 565 -14.15 23.69 16.21
C LEU A 565 -13.62 24.65 17.26
N LEU A 566 -14.48 25.51 17.84
CA LEU A 566 -14.06 26.48 18.85
C LEU A 566 -13.57 25.80 20.13
N LYS A 567 -14.30 24.80 20.64
CA LYS A 567 -13.89 24.02 21.82
C LYS A 567 -12.51 23.40 21.59
N TYR A 568 -12.30 22.79 20.43
CA TYR A 568 -11.03 22.14 20.13
C TYR A 568 -9.88 23.16 19.97
N LEU A 569 -10.12 24.31 19.33
CA LEU A 569 -9.12 25.39 19.25
C LEU A 569 -8.74 25.92 20.64
N ILE A 570 -9.71 26.07 21.55
CA ILE A 570 -9.47 26.50 22.95
C ILE A 570 -8.61 25.45 23.67
N GLU A 571 -8.94 24.17 23.55
CA GLU A 571 -8.17 23.09 24.16
C GLU A 571 -6.71 23.11 23.69
N LEU A 572 -6.50 23.21 22.39
CA LEU A 572 -5.16 23.27 21.81
C LEU A 572 -4.40 24.54 22.19
N ALA A 573 -5.06 25.69 22.19
CA ALA A 573 -4.46 26.96 22.60
C ALA A 573 -3.98 26.90 24.06
N LYS A 574 -4.80 26.34 24.98
CA LYS A 574 -4.41 26.12 26.38
C LYS A 574 -3.23 25.18 26.52
N ALA A 575 -3.25 24.06 25.82
CA ALA A 575 -2.15 23.09 25.83
C ALA A 575 -0.83 23.69 25.37
N ARG A 576 -0.87 24.75 24.54
CA ARG A 576 0.30 25.51 24.05
C ARG A 576 0.63 26.75 24.86
N GLY A 577 -0.04 26.98 26.00
CA GLY A 577 0.28 28.04 26.94
C GLY A 577 -0.32 29.42 26.62
N PHE A 578 -1.26 29.50 25.65
CA PHE A 578 -1.96 30.77 25.42
C PHE A 578 -2.87 31.12 26.59
N THR A 579 -2.85 32.39 27.02
CA THR A 579 -3.63 32.91 28.14
C THR A 579 -5.00 33.43 27.70
N GLY A 580 -5.19 33.71 26.43
CA GLY A 580 -6.48 34.17 25.89
C GLY A 580 -6.55 34.11 24.36
N LEU A 581 -7.80 34.15 23.87
CA LEU A 581 -8.10 34.24 22.44
C LEU A 581 -8.73 35.61 22.14
N LYS A 582 -8.21 36.25 21.09
CA LYS A 582 -8.71 37.52 20.59
C LYS A 582 -9.44 37.31 19.26
N ALA A 583 -10.58 37.98 19.07
CA ALA A 583 -11.34 37.88 17.83
C ALA A 583 -11.92 39.25 17.43
N TRP A 584 -12.06 39.47 16.13
CA TRP A 584 -12.77 40.60 15.57
C TRP A 584 -14.07 40.11 14.92
N VAL A 585 -15.22 40.68 15.32
CA VAL A 585 -16.53 40.21 14.92
C VAL A 585 -17.42 41.40 14.53
N LEU A 586 -17.97 41.42 13.32
CA LEU A 586 -18.95 42.42 12.92
C LEU A 586 -20.13 42.45 13.89
N VAL A 587 -20.65 43.66 14.24
CA VAL A 587 -21.74 43.84 15.24
C VAL A 587 -22.98 43.04 14.84
N GLU A 588 -23.24 42.90 13.55
CA GLU A 588 -24.35 42.12 12.97
C GLU A 588 -24.18 40.60 13.07
N ASN A 589 -22.97 40.12 13.38
CA ASN A 589 -22.70 38.67 13.53
C ASN A 589 -23.07 38.16 14.92
N THR A 590 -24.34 38.24 15.23
CA THR A 590 -24.90 37.80 16.52
C THR A 590 -24.67 36.32 16.82
N ARG A 591 -24.61 35.47 15.77
CA ARG A 591 -24.34 34.03 15.89
C ARG A 591 -22.94 33.77 16.43
N MET A 592 -21.93 34.47 15.94
CA MET A 592 -20.55 34.32 16.42
C MET A 592 -20.44 34.81 17.87
N MET A 593 -21.06 35.94 18.21
CA MET A 593 -21.09 36.43 19.60
C MET A 593 -21.78 35.46 20.54
N HIS A 594 -22.84 34.80 20.09
CA HIS A 594 -23.50 33.75 20.86
C HIS A 594 -22.60 32.53 21.09
N LEU A 595 -21.87 32.10 20.04
CA LEU A 595 -20.91 31.01 20.13
C LEU A 595 -19.83 31.30 21.16
N PHE A 596 -19.23 32.50 21.14
CA PHE A 596 -18.21 32.90 22.10
C PHE A 596 -18.75 32.98 23.54
N ARG A 597 -19.99 33.46 23.74
CA ARG A 597 -20.62 33.47 25.06
C ARG A 597 -20.82 32.06 25.64
N LYS A 598 -20.98 31.06 24.78
CA LYS A 598 -21.18 29.65 25.19
C LYS A 598 -19.86 28.86 25.32
N CYS A 599 -18.69 29.47 25.09
CA CYS A 599 -17.42 28.74 25.12
C CYS A 599 -16.95 28.28 26.51
N GLY A 600 -17.61 28.73 27.56
CA GLY A 600 -17.30 28.34 28.96
C GLY A 600 -16.19 29.18 29.62
N TYR A 601 -15.79 30.29 29.04
CA TYR A 601 -14.76 31.19 29.56
C TYR A 601 -15.25 32.63 29.67
N THR A 602 -14.61 33.41 30.57
CA THR A 602 -14.91 34.84 30.74
C THR A 602 -14.56 35.59 29.44
N MET A 603 -15.55 36.35 28.95
CA MET A 603 -15.43 37.14 27.72
C MET A 603 -15.57 38.61 28.02
N ARG A 604 -14.64 39.41 27.49
CA ARG A 604 -14.70 40.88 27.47
C ARG A 604 -14.73 41.36 26.02
N TYR A 605 -15.41 42.45 25.75
CA TYR A 605 -15.41 43.02 24.39
C TYR A 605 -15.55 44.54 24.45
N ARG A 606 -15.00 45.21 23.43
CA ARG A 606 -15.21 46.62 23.12
C ARG A 606 -15.70 46.73 21.67
N VAL A 607 -16.35 47.84 21.36
CA VAL A 607 -16.87 48.13 20.02
C VAL A 607 -16.08 49.30 19.43
N GLU A 608 -15.58 49.12 18.22
CA GLU A 608 -14.91 50.15 17.46
C GLU A 608 -15.27 49.95 15.96
N ASP A 609 -15.68 50.98 15.26
CA ASP A 609 -16.00 50.99 13.82
C ASP A 609 -16.94 49.82 13.39
N SER A 610 -18.01 49.58 14.14
CA SER A 610 -18.97 48.46 13.91
C SER A 610 -18.36 47.05 14.01
N VAL A 611 -17.23 46.90 14.70
CA VAL A 611 -16.57 45.62 14.97
C VAL A 611 -16.44 45.43 16.49
N TYR A 612 -16.82 44.27 16.99
CA TYR A 612 -16.45 43.83 18.33
C TYR A 612 -15.00 43.37 18.33
N GLU A 613 -14.16 43.96 19.17
CA GLU A 613 -12.92 43.35 19.60
C GLU A 613 -13.23 42.51 20.85
N VAL A 614 -13.14 41.21 20.70
CA VAL A 614 -13.49 40.22 21.73
C VAL A 614 -12.23 39.60 22.32
N LEU A 615 -12.14 39.52 23.65
CA LEU A 615 -11.09 38.79 24.37
C LEU A 615 -11.74 37.72 25.21
N ILE A 616 -11.38 36.48 24.97
CA ILE A 616 -11.77 35.30 25.77
C ILE A 616 -10.57 34.96 26.66
N ASP A 617 -10.72 35.10 27.99
CA ASP A 617 -9.65 34.80 28.95
C ASP A 617 -9.68 33.31 29.31
N LEU A 618 -8.72 32.56 28.83
CA LEU A 618 -8.65 31.10 29.02
C LEU A 618 -8.25 30.68 30.44
N ARG A 619 -7.84 31.62 31.28
CA ARG A 619 -7.51 31.37 32.70
C ARG A 619 -8.73 31.47 33.61
N GLN A 620 -9.80 32.14 33.16
CA GLN A 620 -10.99 32.41 33.94
C GLN A 620 -12.21 31.67 33.34
N PRO A 621 -12.65 30.53 33.90
CA PRO A 621 -13.93 29.94 33.53
C PRO A 621 -15.07 30.94 33.72
N ALA A 622 -16.09 30.87 32.87
CA ALA A 622 -17.31 31.66 33.06
C ALA A 622 -17.99 31.24 34.37
N GLU A 623 -18.35 32.21 35.21
CA GLU A 623 -19.14 31.93 36.44
C GLU A 623 -20.45 31.24 36.03
N THR A 624 -20.72 30.06 36.60
CA THR A 624 -22.01 29.40 36.48
C THR A 624 -23.05 30.26 37.17
N ARG A 625 -24.13 30.65 36.50
CA ARG A 625 -25.22 31.48 37.02
C ARG A 625 -25.94 30.88 38.26
N GLU A 626 -25.54 29.73 38.79
CA GLU A 626 -26.09 29.10 40.01
C GLU A 626 -25.45 29.62 41.29
N ALA A 627 -24.26 30.26 41.24
CA ALA A 627 -23.65 30.79 42.49
C ALA A 627 -24.14 32.20 42.88
N ALA A 628 -24.76 32.94 41.96
CA ALA A 628 -25.25 34.30 42.24
C ALA A 628 -26.66 34.35 42.89
N ALA A 629 -27.33 33.20 43.04
CA ALA A 629 -28.65 33.11 43.70
C ALA A 629 -28.59 32.78 45.20
N SER A 630 -27.40 32.52 45.76
CA SER A 630 -27.25 32.17 47.20
C SER A 630 -26.67 33.29 48.09
N GLU A 631 -26.38 34.49 47.54
CA GLU A 631 -25.93 35.65 48.36
C GLU A 631 -26.95 36.77 48.48
N SER A 632 -28.23 36.54 48.16
CA SER A 632 -29.32 37.46 48.46
C SER A 632 -30.48 36.73 49.16
N LEU A 633 -30.23 36.31 50.42
CA LEU A 633 -31.24 36.04 51.40
C LEU A 633 -30.71 36.50 52.79
#